data_0f6dbb077aaa5740c47aa7e80b903082
#
_entry.id   0f6dbb077aaa5740c47aa7e80b903082
#
_cell.length_a   1.000
_cell.length_b   1.000
_cell.length_c   1.000
_cell.angle_alpha   90.00
_cell.angle_beta   90.00
_cell.angle_gamma   90.00
#
_symmetry.space_group_name_H-M   'P 1'
#
loop_
_entity.id
_entity.type
_entity.pdbx_description
1 polymer ?
#
loop_
_entity_poly.entity_id
_entity_poly.type
_entity_poly.pdbx_seq_one_letter_code
_entity_poly.pdbx_strand_id
1 'polypeptide(L)'
;MRRLFGAVAFASTLTCITLAGMNVPAAAAESARPGSMQFSLRTEGPASACADKCRVWVSASGMIRPETVSDFETFAQKNDLRGATIAFESEGGSVLGAIALGRSIRRLGMTTTVGRTTDLPAAGRATLSPRADCESMCAFVLLAGVKRVVPSEARVRVHQIWLGDRREDAAASVYSAEDLVIVQRDIGRLAQYTAEMGGAVDLLEVSLRIPPWEPMRSLTRDELRRMRLDTVETADTRQPAAPVGTASPTTASARKISFTGERGWGIAERSGAVTLARSHPLTVEGEEVGTFEVSIACGAKPGEYVVAYDEKRQAGTGSAPDTLRIVEIRVGQKTLPLSVASSDLDEERVMRVSSASGIVPAALVKMLAETGNRSLTVTTSSTNTTPTTIRIGNTGVAANMPQLAASCAQLAQTTTHAGLVKAD
;
A
#
# COMPACT_ATOMS: atom_id res chain seq x y z
N MET A 1 -57.72 -79.12 28.96
CA MET A 1 -56.52 -78.60 28.28
C MET A 1 -56.83 -77.21 27.74
N ARG A 2 -56.41 -76.18 28.33
CA ARG A 2 -56.18 -74.78 27.81
C ARG A 2 -56.02 -73.89 29.02
N ARG A 3 -54.77 -73.46 29.19
CA ARG A 3 -54.40 -72.50 30.27
C ARG A 3 -54.69 -71.06 29.78
N LEU A 4 -55.49 -70.34 30.53
CA LEU A 4 -55.62 -68.86 30.37
C LEU A 4 -54.62 -68.20 31.24
N PHE A 5 -53.78 -67.31 30.64
CA PHE A 5 -52.90 -66.38 31.33
C PHE A 5 -53.62 -65.03 31.39
N GLY A 6 -53.87 -64.55 32.61
CA GLY A 6 -54.38 -63.23 32.84
C GLY A 6 -53.27 -62.19 32.80
N ALA A 7 -53.45 -61.07 32.06
CA ALA A 7 -52.56 -59.96 32.02
C ALA A 7 -53.06 -58.90 33.04
N VAL A 8 -52.18 -58.54 33.97
CA VAL A 8 -52.38 -57.44 34.92
C VAL A 8 -51.91 -56.16 34.24
N ALA A 9 -52.82 -55.19 34.05
CA ALA A 9 -52.48 -53.89 33.54
C ALA A 9 -52.11 -52.94 34.73
N PHE A 10 -50.84 -52.49 34.73
CA PHE A 10 -50.42 -51.38 35.61
C PHE A 10 -50.69 -50.07 34.90
N ALA A 11 -51.57 -49.25 35.46
CA ALA A 11 -51.81 -47.87 35.03
C ALA A 11 -50.79 -46.95 35.71
N SER A 12 -49.76 -46.49 34.95
CA SER A 12 -48.87 -45.46 35.41
C SER A 12 -49.41 -44.09 35.00
N THR A 13 -49.82 -43.32 35.99
CA THR A 13 -50.19 -41.91 35.81
C THR A 13 -48.91 -41.05 35.61
N LEU A 14 -48.73 -40.58 34.40
CA LEU A 14 -47.65 -39.66 34.03
C LEU A 14 -48.10 -38.25 34.32
N THR A 15 -47.55 -37.63 35.37
CA THR A 15 -47.78 -36.22 35.72
C THR A 15 -46.94 -35.37 34.78
N CYS A 16 -47.61 -34.70 33.84
CA CYS A 16 -46.97 -33.75 32.92
C CYS A 16 -46.69 -32.42 33.63
N ILE A 17 -45.44 -32.20 34.02
CA ILE A 17 -44.98 -30.87 34.50
C ILE A 17 -44.73 -30.01 33.29
N THR A 18 -45.61 -29.08 33.00
CA THR A 18 -45.40 -28.01 32.00
C THR A 18 -44.38 -27.00 32.51
N LEU A 19 -43.13 -27.13 32.09
CA LEU A 19 -42.16 -26.07 32.21
C LEU A 19 -42.55 -24.95 31.24
N ALA A 20 -43.08 -23.85 31.79
CA ALA A 20 -43.23 -22.60 31.06
C ALA A 20 -41.83 -22.12 30.64
N GLY A 21 -41.45 -22.37 29.40
CA GLY A 21 -40.25 -21.82 28.81
C GLY A 21 -40.33 -20.29 28.74
N MET A 22 -39.54 -19.60 29.57
CA MET A 22 -39.27 -18.19 29.36
C MET A 22 -38.48 -18.05 28.07
N ASN A 23 -39.17 -17.65 26.97
CA ASN A 23 -38.51 -17.15 25.78
C ASN A 23 -37.80 -15.84 26.13
N VAL A 24 -36.52 -15.91 26.50
CA VAL A 24 -35.61 -14.79 26.44
C VAL A 24 -35.37 -14.53 24.97
N PRO A 25 -35.73 -13.36 24.40
CA PRO A 25 -35.36 -13.05 23.06
C PRO A 25 -33.82 -13.05 23.01
N ALA A 26 -33.24 -14.00 22.30
CA ALA A 26 -31.84 -13.94 21.93
C ALA A 26 -31.69 -12.67 21.10
N ALA A 27 -31.14 -11.62 21.71
CA ALA A 27 -30.64 -10.48 20.99
C ALA A 27 -29.66 -11.07 19.96
N ALA A 28 -30.04 -11.04 18.70
CA ALA A 28 -29.18 -11.42 17.60
C ALA A 28 -27.94 -10.53 17.71
N ALA A 29 -26.86 -11.07 18.21
CA ALA A 29 -25.56 -10.46 18.06
C ALA A 29 -25.32 -10.39 16.56
N GLU A 30 -25.48 -9.19 16.01
CA GLU A 30 -25.19 -8.87 14.62
C GLU A 30 -23.73 -9.28 14.41
N SER A 31 -23.52 -10.39 13.75
CA SER A 31 -22.20 -10.98 13.57
C SER A 31 -21.36 -9.99 12.76
N ALA A 32 -20.43 -9.33 13.43
CA ALA A 32 -19.47 -8.42 12.82
C ALA A 32 -18.80 -9.15 11.63
N ARG A 33 -18.95 -8.57 10.44
CA ARG A 33 -18.31 -9.11 9.23
C ARG A 33 -16.79 -9.03 9.41
N PRO A 34 -16.03 -10.11 9.25
CA PRO A 34 -14.59 -10.09 9.45
C PRO A 34 -13.93 -8.97 8.64
N GLY A 35 -13.13 -8.14 9.30
CA GLY A 35 -12.38 -7.06 8.67
C GLY A 35 -13.15 -5.78 8.35
N SER A 36 -14.50 -5.71 8.52
CA SER A 36 -15.27 -4.46 8.39
C SER A 36 -15.00 -3.52 9.56
N MET A 37 -15.10 -2.21 9.31
CA MET A 37 -14.97 -1.20 10.36
C MET A 37 -16.05 -1.39 11.44
N GLN A 38 -15.60 -1.44 12.68
CA GLN A 38 -16.45 -1.59 13.86
C GLN A 38 -16.48 -0.29 14.64
N PHE A 39 -17.66 0.07 15.16
CA PHE A 39 -17.87 1.27 15.97
C PHE A 39 -18.23 0.87 17.38
N SER A 40 -17.58 1.50 18.36
CA SER A 40 -17.90 1.27 19.77
C SER A 40 -17.58 2.50 20.61
N LEU A 41 -18.47 2.82 21.56
CA LEU A 41 -18.22 3.88 22.53
C LEU A 41 -17.31 3.35 23.63
N ARG A 42 -16.26 4.09 23.93
CA ARG A 42 -15.24 3.73 24.95
C ARG A 42 -15.02 4.88 25.90
N THR A 43 -14.79 4.51 27.17
CA THR A 43 -14.43 5.45 28.23
C THR A 43 -13.02 5.13 28.72
N GLU A 44 -12.21 6.14 28.96
CA GLU A 44 -10.85 6.00 29.46
C GLU A 44 -10.82 5.25 30.80
N GLY A 45 -9.82 4.38 30.97
CA GLY A 45 -9.64 3.63 32.19
C GLY A 45 -8.18 3.30 32.49
N PRO A 46 -7.92 2.84 33.73
CA PRO A 46 -8.87 2.62 34.83
C PRO A 46 -9.45 3.93 35.39
N ALA A 47 -10.61 3.88 36.01
CA ALA A 47 -11.27 5.07 36.55
C ALA A 47 -10.41 5.86 37.55
N SER A 48 -9.54 5.16 38.30
CA SER A 48 -8.56 5.76 39.22
C SER A 48 -7.52 6.67 38.53
N ALA A 49 -7.30 6.49 37.22
CA ALA A 49 -6.35 7.29 36.47
C ALA A 49 -6.92 8.63 35.97
N CYS A 50 -8.22 8.75 35.79
CA CYS A 50 -8.85 9.92 35.21
C CYS A 50 -9.98 10.52 36.06
N ALA A 51 -10.46 9.82 37.11
CA ALA A 51 -11.56 10.26 38.01
C ALA A 51 -12.77 10.79 37.21
N ASP A 52 -13.21 12.02 37.48
CA ASP A 52 -14.37 12.66 36.80
C ASP A 52 -14.01 13.23 35.41
N LYS A 53 -12.75 13.16 35.01
CA LYS A 53 -12.24 13.73 33.73
C LYS A 53 -11.93 12.64 32.71
N CYS A 54 -12.49 11.46 32.85
CA CYS A 54 -12.28 10.38 31.90
C CYS A 54 -12.76 10.77 30.48
N ARG A 55 -11.87 10.62 29.51
CA ARG A 55 -12.22 10.86 28.11
C ARG A 55 -13.20 9.80 27.61
N VAL A 56 -14.10 10.24 26.73
CA VAL A 56 -15.00 9.33 26.01
C VAL A 56 -14.76 9.52 24.52
N TRP A 57 -14.70 8.43 23.78
CA TRP A 57 -14.53 8.47 22.34
C TRP A 57 -15.25 7.32 21.65
N VAL A 58 -15.50 7.49 20.36
CA VAL A 58 -15.91 6.41 19.46
C VAL A 58 -14.66 5.78 18.90
N SER A 59 -14.47 4.48 19.13
CA SER A 59 -13.46 3.68 18.43
C SER A 59 -14.01 3.29 17.06
N ALA A 60 -13.24 3.55 16.00
CA ALA A 60 -13.53 3.15 14.62
C ALA A 60 -12.33 2.36 14.08
N SER A 61 -12.43 1.02 14.11
CA SER A 61 -11.33 0.14 13.72
C SER A 61 -11.74 -0.83 12.62
N GLY A 62 -10.88 -1.00 11.60
CA GLY A 62 -11.06 -1.91 10.47
C GLY A 62 -11.24 -1.24 9.13
N MET A 63 -11.60 -2.02 8.12
CA MET A 63 -11.70 -1.59 6.72
C MET A 63 -12.99 -0.85 6.43
N ILE A 64 -12.91 0.25 5.69
CA ILE A 64 -14.07 1.02 5.20
C ILE A 64 -14.68 0.25 4.02
N ARG A 65 -15.93 -0.17 4.16
CA ARG A 65 -16.72 -0.82 3.13
C ARG A 65 -17.86 0.08 2.65
N PRO A 66 -18.53 -0.22 1.54
CA PRO A 66 -19.70 0.56 1.10
C PRO A 66 -20.78 0.69 2.17
N GLU A 67 -20.99 -0.35 2.99
CA GLU A 67 -21.99 -0.43 4.05
C GLU A 67 -21.59 0.30 5.35
N THR A 68 -20.32 0.66 5.52
CA THR A 68 -19.79 1.25 6.77
C THR A 68 -20.57 2.48 7.22
N VAL A 69 -21.10 3.28 6.28
CA VAL A 69 -21.93 4.43 6.63
C VAL A 69 -23.24 4.00 7.29
N SER A 70 -23.90 2.94 6.82
CA SER A 70 -25.13 2.40 7.40
C SER A 70 -24.90 1.86 8.82
N ASP A 71 -23.78 1.15 9.01
CA ASP A 71 -23.37 0.63 10.33
C ASP A 71 -23.10 1.79 11.30
N PHE A 72 -22.42 2.85 10.83
CA PHE A 72 -22.17 4.05 11.61
C PHE A 72 -23.45 4.80 11.96
N GLU A 73 -24.39 4.98 11.03
CA GLU A 73 -25.66 5.67 11.26
C GLU A 73 -26.55 4.89 12.24
N THR A 74 -26.58 3.56 12.13
CA THR A 74 -27.25 2.68 13.10
C THR A 74 -26.64 2.81 14.50
N PHE A 75 -25.31 2.88 14.58
CA PHE A 75 -24.61 3.10 15.84
C PHE A 75 -24.92 4.50 16.42
N ALA A 76 -24.93 5.54 15.57
CA ALA A 76 -25.21 6.92 15.97
C ALA A 76 -26.67 7.13 16.45
N GLN A 77 -27.63 6.36 15.94
CA GLN A 77 -29.02 6.40 16.43
C GLN A 77 -29.15 5.90 17.88
N LYS A 78 -28.27 5.00 18.32
CA LYS A 78 -28.25 4.42 19.65
C LYS A 78 -27.43 5.23 20.66
N ASN A 79 -26.64 6.20 20.18
CA ASN A 79 -25.69 6.96 20.98
C ASN A 79 -25.72 8.44 20.59
N ASP A 80 -25.68 9.35 21.56
CA ASP A 80 -25.48 10.77 21.25
C ASP A 80 -24.02 11.05 20.93
N LEU A 81 -23.73 11.17 19.62
CA LEU A 81 -22.38 11.39 19.10
C LEU A 81 -22.10 12.83 18.68
N ARG A 82 -23.00 13.77 18.94
CA ARG A 82 -22.81 15.19 18.57
C ARG A 82 -21.60 15.78 19.30
N GLY A 83 -20.65 16.30 18.51
CA GLY A 83 -19.41 16.85 19.03
C GLY A 83 -18.44 15.83 19.64
N ALA A 84 -18.77 14.53 19.64
CA ALA A 84 -17.92 13.49 20.17
C ALA A 84 -16.61 13.36 19.38
N THR A 85 -15.59 12.76 20.00
CA THR A 85 -14.36 12.40 19.31
C THR A 85 -14.47 10.99 18.73
N ILE A 86 -14.08 10.81 17.46
CA ILE A 86 -13.92 9.51 16.82
C ILE A 86 -12.45 9.25 16.52
N ALA A 87 -11.95 8.11 17.00
CA ALA A 87 -10.56 7.68 16.83
C ALA A 87 -10.49 6.55 15.81
N PHE A 88 -9.68 6.75 14.77
CA PHE A 88 -9.52 5.82 13.67
C PHE A 88 -8.25 4.99 13.80
N GLU A 89 -8.38 3.70 13.53
CA GLU A 89 -7.32 2.77 13.17
C GLU A 89 -7.81 1.95 11.99
N SER A 90 -7.37 2.27 10.77
CA SER A 90 -7.97 1.74 9.55
C SER A 90 -6.99 1.68 8.39
N GLU A 91 -7.07 0.59 7.64
CA GLU A 91 -6.35 0.39 6.36
C GLU A 91 -7.02 1.13 5.17
N GLY A 92 -8.10 1.87 5.43
CA GLY A 92 -8.87 2.51 4.36
C GLY A 92 -9.93 1.60 3.75
N GLY A 93 -10.11 1.67 2.42
CA GLY A 93 -11.07 0.83 1.69
C GLY A 93 -11.90 1.61 0.65
N SER A 94 -13.24 1.44 0.67
CA SER A 94 -14.15 2.00 -0.33
C SER A 94 -14.13 3.53 -0.39
N VAL A 95 -13.90 4.10 -1.57
CA VAL A 95 -13.98 5.55 -1.82
C VAL A 95 -15.37 6.09 -1.49
N LEU A 96 -16.41 5.45 -2.01
CA LEU A 96 -17.78 5.88 -1.78
C LEU A 96 -18.22 5.72 -0.33
N GLY A 97 -17.81 4.61 0.30
CA GLY A 97 -18.04 4.37 1.72
C GLY A 97 -17.38 5.42 2.61
N ALA A 98 -16.14 5.80 2.30
CA ALA A 98 -15.39 6.82 3.03
C ALA A 98 -16.03 8.21 2.89
N ILE A 99 -16.41 8.62 1.68
CA ILE A 99 -17.11 9.89 1.43
C ILE A 99 -18.42 9.95 2.20
N ALA A 100 -19.23 8.89 2.16
CA ALA A 100 -20.51 8.83 2.84
C ALA A 100 -20.34 8.86 4.36
N LEU A 101 -19.42 8.05 4.91
CA LEU A 101 -19.08 8.04 6.33
C LEU A 101 -18.59 9.43 6.78
N GLY A 102 -17.68 10.05 6.03
CA GLY A 102 -17.17 11.37 6.38
C GLY A 102 -18.27 12.44 6.42
N ARG A 103 -19.21 12.42 5.48
CA ARG A 103 -20.35 13.33 5.51
C ARG A 103 -21.24 13.12 6.74
N SER A 104 -21.47 11.88 7.17
CA SER A 104 -22.22 11.59 8.40
C SER A 104 -21.49 12.09 9.64
N ILE A 105 -20.18 11.88 9.75
CA ILE A 105 -19.34 12.39 10.83
C ILE A 105 -19.38 13.94 10.88
N ARG A 106 -19.26 14.60 9.71
CA ARG A 106 -19.33 16.07 9.62
C ARG A 106 -20.68 16.62 10.08
N ARG A 107 -21.80 15.99 9.70
CA ARG A 107 -23.16 16.39 10.13
C ARG A 107 -23.31 16.37 11.66
N LEU A 108 -22.63 15.45 12.34
CA LEU A 108 -22.64 15.34 13.81
C LEU A 108 -21.64 16.31 14.49
N GLY A 109 -20.87 17.10 13.73
CA GLY A 109 -19.91 18.05 14.28
C GLY A 109 -18.77 17.38 15.06
N MET A 110 -18.42 16.14 14.74
CA MET A 110 -17.45 15.34 15.50
C MET A 110 -16.01 15.84 15.32
N THR A 111 -15.18 15.54 16.31
CA THR A 111 -13.71 15.65 16.23
C THR A 111 -13.14 14.34 15.72
N THR A 112 -12.22 14.38 14.76
CA THR A 112 -11.50 13.18 14.27
C THR A 112 -10.09 13.11 14.82
N THR A 113 -9.64 11.89 15.14
CA THR A 113 -8.25 11.63 15.54
C THR A 113 -7.79 10.26 15.03
N VAL A 114 -6.49 10.01 15.08
CA VAL A 114 -5.89 8.69 14.83
C VAL A 114 -5.49 8.10 16.17
N GLY A 115 -5.92 6.86 16.44
CA GLY A 115 -5.60 6.20 17.70
C GLY A 115 -6.10 4.78 17.76
N ARG A 116 -5.27 3.90 18.35
CA ARG A 116 -5.59 2.50 18.61
C ARG A 116 -6.30 2.38 19.94
N THR A 117 -7.50 1.83 19.91
CA THR A 117 -8.24 1.50 21.11
C THR A 117 -7.88 0.10 21.58
N THR A 118 -7.48 -0.03 22.86
CA THR A 118 -7.25 -1.32 23.50
C THR A 118 -8.21 -1.44 24.69
N ASP A 119 -9.09 -2.44 24.62
CA ASP A 119 -10.05 -2.71 25.68
C ASP A 119 -9.38 -3.18 26.96
N LEU A 120 -9.89 -2.71 28.08
CA LEU A 120 -9.54 -3.18 29.43
C LEU A 120 -10.55 -4.26 29.89
N PRO A 121 -10.22 -5.06 30.90
CA PRO A 121 -11.10 -6.12 31.40
C PRO A 121 -12.49 -5.63 31.81
N ALA A 122 -12.60 -4.37 32.28
CA ALA A 122 -13.88 -3.77 32.62
C ALA A 122 -14.64 -3.36 31.35
N ALA A 123 -15.90 -3.79 31.21
CA ALA A 123 -16.75 -3.46 30.07
C ALA A 123 -16.85 -1.93 29.84
N GLY A 124 -16.65 -1.49 28.61
CA GLY A 124 -16.70 -0.08 28.21
C GLY A 124 -15.49 0.76 28.61
N ARG A 125 -14.50 0.20 29.29
CA ARG A 125 -13.24 0.87 29.63
C ARG A 125 -12.15 0.47 28.65
N ALA A 126 -11.34 1.46 28.24
CA ALA A 126 -10.27 1.25 27.28
C ALA A 126 -9.13 2.26 27.45
N THR A 127 -8.01 2.00 26.78
CA THR A 127 -6.94 2.98 26.56
C THR A 127 -6.92 3.39 25.11
N LEU A 128 -6.60 4.64 24.85
CA LEU A 128 -6.39 5.17 23.48
C LEU A 128 -4.90 5.43 23.29
N SER A 129 -4.25 4.56 22.51
CA SER A 129 -2.83 4.71 22.16
C SER A 129 -2.71 5.64 20.96
N PRO A 130 -1.79 6.62 20.96
CA PRO A 130 -1.51 7.47 19.81
C PRO A 130 -0.76 6.71 18.68
N ARG A 131 -0.17 5.54 18.98
CA ARG A 131 0.53 4.71 17.98
C ARG A 131 -0.46 3.88 17.19
N ALA A 132 -1.00 4.47 16.14
CA ALA A 132 -2.00 3.87 15.27
C ALA A 132 -1.78 4.29 13.82
N ASP A 133 -2.39 3.53 12.91
CA ASP A 133 -2.30 3.73 11.48
C ASP A 133 -3.64 4.20 10.89
N CYS A 134 -3.58 5.20 10.02
CA CYS A 134 -4.70 5.64 9.21
C CYS A 134 -4.24 5.68 7.75
N GLU A 135 -4.68 4.71 6.96
CA GLU A 135 -4.16 4.45 5.63
C GLU A 135 -5.19 4.72 4.54
N SER A 136 -4.71 5.12 3.36
CA SER A 136 -5.53 5.24 2.15
C SER A 136 -6.76 6.12 2.39
N MET A 137 -7.97 5.58 2.19
CA MET A 137 -9.22 6.31 2.37
C MET A 137 -9.48 6.78 3.81
N CYS A 138 -8.84 6.19 4.81
CA CYS A 138 -8.88 6.69 6.20
C CYS A 138 -8.36 8.13 6.29
N ALA A 139 -7.27 8.47 5.56
CA ALA A 139 -6.72 9.83 5.54
C ALA A 139 -7.77 10.85 5.07
N PHE A 140 -8.61 10.49 4.10
CA PHE A 140 -9.69 11.37 3.63
C PHE A 140 -10.85 11.46 4.63
N VAL A 141 -11.18 10.36 5.34
CA VAL A 141 -12.20 10.41 6.39
C VAL A 141 -11.80 11.32 7.54
N LEU A 142 -10.51 11.45 7.87
CA LEU A 142 -10.04 12.40 8.88
C LEU A 142 -10.47 13.84 8.58
N LEU A 143 -10.59 14.23 7.30
CA LEU A 143 -11.06 15.56 6.90
C LEU A 143 -12.48 15.86 7.39
N ALA A 144 -13.27 14.84 7.70
CA ALA A 144 -14.65 14.99 8.16
C ALA A 144 -14.75 15.73 9.50
N GLY A 145 -13.77 15.64 10.36
CA GLY A 145 -13.79 16.32 11.66
C GLY A 145 -13.89 17.84 11.51
N VAL A 146 -14.72 18.47 12.33
CA VAL A 146 -14.71 19.95 12.50
C VAL A 146 -13.42 20.39 13.19
N LYS A 147 -12.89 19.54 14.07
CA LYS A 147 -11.58 19.59 14.68
C LYS A 147 -10.85 18.28 14.34
N ARG A 148 -9.59 18.37 13.98
CA ARG A 148 -8.79 17.22 13.54
C ARG A 148 -7.50 17.21 14.32
N VAL A 149 -7.18 16.06 14.92
CA VAL A 149 -6.00 15.89 15.77
C VAL A 149 -5.27 14.66 15.32
N VAL A 150 -4.04 14.81 14.83
CA VAL A 150 -3.18 13.68 14.50
C VAL A 150 -2.03 13.66 15.49
N PRO A 151 -1.99 12.70 16.45
CA PRO A 151 -0.90 12.56 17.40
C PRO A 151 0.47 12.40 16.70
N SER A 152 1.54 12.79 17.36
CA SER A 152 2.91 12.73 16.81
C SER A 152 3.35 11.31 16.46
N GLU A 153 2.87 10.33 17.21
CA GLU A 153 3.20 8.92 17.05
C GLU A 153 2.31 8.19 16.04
N ALA A 154 1.23 8.85 15.60
CA ALA A 154 0.31 8.29 14.59
C ALA A 154 0.91 8.40 13.19
N ARG A 155 0.61 7.43 12.35
CA ARG A 155 1.02 7.40 10.95
C ARG A 155 -0.19 7.56 10.04
N VAL A 156 -0.16 8.55 9.18
CA VAL A 156 -1.13 8.74 8.11
C VAL A 156 -0.43 8.43 6.80
N ARG A 157 -0.91 7.42 6.08
CA ARG A 157 -0.29 6.91 4.86
C ARG A 157 -1.26 6.97 3.69
N VAL A 158 -0.76 7.36 2.52
CA VAL A 158 -1.57 7.54 1.31
C VAL A 158 -0.99 6.83 0.10
N HIS A 159 -1.84 6.50 -0.83
CA HIS A 159 -1.52 5.96 -2.14
C HIS A 159 -2.67 6.24 -3.12
N GLN A 160 -2.45 5.96 -4.40
CA GLN A 160 -3.41 6.17 -5.47
C GLN A 160 -4.66 5.27 -5.32
N ILE A 161 -5.81 5.79 -5.73
CA ILE A 161 -7.05 5.03 -5.83
C ILE A 161 -6.93 4.00 -6.95
N TRP A 162 -7.42 2.79 -6.71
CA TRP A 162 -7.60 1.76 -7.73
C TRP A 162 -8.91 0.99 -7.54
N LEU A 163 -9.23 0.12 -8.48
CA LEU A 163 -10.35 -0.81 -8.34
C LEU A 163 -9.99 -1.93 -7.36
N GLY A 164 -10.70 -2.00 -6.24
CA GLY A 164 -10.34 -2.81 -5.07
C GLY A 164 -10.26 -4.31 -5.28
N ASP A 165 -11.03 -4.86 -6.23
CA ASP A 165 -11.05 -6.25 -6.63
C ASP A 165 -9.79 -6.69 -7.42
N ARG A 166 -8.95 -5.73 -7.83
CA ARG A 166 -7.76 -5.95 -8.65
C ARG A 166 -6.45 -5.57 -7.94
N ARG A 167 -6.49 -5.43 -6.62
CA ARG A 167 -5.34 -5.01 -5.82
C ARG A 167 -4.13 -5.94 -6.00
N GLU A 168 -4.35 -7.24 -6.01
CA GLU A 168 -3.28 -8.25 -6.09
C GLU A 168 -2.67 -8.35 -7.49
N ASP A 169 -3.38 -7.85 -8.51
CA ASP A 169 -2.97 -7.92 -9.90
C ASP A 169 -3.20 -6.60 -10.66
N ALA A 170 -3.01 -5.48 -9.98
CA ALA A 170 -3.28 -4.14 -10.49
C ALA A 170 -2.57 -3.80 -11.82
N ALA A 171 -1.44 -4.42 -12.11
CA ALA A 171 -0.69 -4.19 -13.34
C ALA A 171 -0.87 -5.29 -14.41
N ALA A 172 -1.36 -6.47 -14.06
CA ALA A 172 -1.72 -7.53 -15.01
C ALA A 172 -3.16 -7.40 -15.50
N SER A 173 -4.00 -6.64 -14.78
CA SER A 173 -5.39 -6.43 -15.14
C SER A 173 -5.52 -5.60 -16.41
N VAL A 174 -6.35 -6.07 -17.32
CA VAL A 174 -6.82 -5.26 -18.48
C VAL A 174 -7.88 -4.31 -17.95
N TYR A 175 -7.54 -3.02 -17.86
CA TYR A 175 -8.52 -2.00 -17.57
C TYR A 175 -9.35 -1.73 -18.82
N SER A 176 -10.66 -1.86 -18.72
CA SER A 176 -11.58 -1.44 -19.77
C SER A 176 -11.71 0.09 -19.77
N ALA A 177 -12.26 0.65 -20.85
CA ALA A 177 -12.60 2.07 -20.87
C ALA A 177 -13.60 2.43 -19.74
N GLU A 178 -14.50 1.51 -19.39
CA GLU A 178 -15.45 1.68 -18.29
C GLU A 178 -14.75 1.75 -16.94
N ASP A 179 -13.77 0.89 -16.67
CA ASP A 179 -12.94 0.94 -15.46
C ASP A 179 -12.25 2.29 -15.29
N LEU A 180 -11.71 2.84 -16.38
CA LEU A 180 -11.08 4.17 -16.36
C LEU A 180 -12.08 5.28 -16.06
N VAL A 181 -13.30 5.21 -16.61
CA VAL A 181 -14.38 6.17 -16.31
C VAL A 181 -14.78 6.09 -14.84
N ILE A 182 -14.85 4.89 -14.25
CA ILE A 182 -15.15 4.71 -12.83
C ILE A 182 -14.07 5.37 -11.96
N VAL A 183 -12.79 5.10 -12.23
CA VAL A 183 -11.67 5.68 -11.47
C VAL A 183 -11.66 7.21 -11.59
N GLN A 184 -11.81 7.76 -12.80
CA GLN A 184 -11.84 9.21 -13.01
C GLN A 184 -13.01 9.88 -12.27
N ARG A 185 -14.20 9.26 -12.30
CA ARG A 185 -15.36 9.74 -11.56
C ARG A 185 -15.14 9.72 -10.05
N ASP A 186 -14.50 8.69 -9.53
CA ASP A 186 -14.23 8.57 -8.10
C ASP A 186 -13.13 9.54 -7.64
N ILE A 187 -12.12 9.83 -8.47
CA ILE A 187 -11.17 10.92 -8.26
C ILE A 187 -11.91 12.28 -8.20
N GLY A 188 -12.82 12.54 -9.13
CA GLY A 188 -13.61 13.77 -9.14
C GLY A 188 -14.48 13.93 -7.89
N ARG A 189 -15.13 12.86 -7.44
CA ARG A 189 -15.92 12.83 -6.18
C ARG A 189 -15.05 13.07 -4.96
N LEU A 190 -13.86 12.48 -4.93
CA LEU A 190 -12.92 12.66 -3.81
C LEU A 190 -12.35 14.08 -3.77
N ALA A 191 -12.09 14.69 -4.92
CA ALA A 191 -11.70 16.09 -5.02
C ALA A 191 -12.79 17.02 -4.47
N GLN A 192 -14.05 16.79 -4.89
CA GLN A 192 -15.19 17.53 -4.38
C GLN A 192 -15.35 17.36 -2.86
N TYR A 193 -15.26 16.14 -2.35
CA TYR A 193 -15.32 15.84 -0.92
C TYR A 193 -14.20 16.52 -0.14
N THR A 194 -12.97 16.49 -0.66
CA THR A 194 -11.81 17.13 -0.01
C THR A 194 -12.06 18.64 0.16
N ALA A 195 -12.57 19.30 -0.88
CA ALA A 195 -12.94 20.72 -0.82
C ALA A 195 -14.11 20.98 0.14
N GLU A 196 -15.17 20.15 0.09
CA GLU A 196 -16.34 20.21 0.97
C GLU A 196 -15.93 20.11 2.46
N MET A 197 -14.99 19.26 2.77
CA MET A 197 -14.45 19.07 4.13
C MET A 197 -13.39 20.13 4.51
N GLY A 198 -13.08 21.07 3.63
CA GLY A 198 -12.06 22.09 3.86
C GLY A 198 -10.64 21.54 3.95
N GLY A 199 -10.36 20.43 3.31
CA GLY A 199 -9.01 19.90 3.08
C GLY A 199 -8.31 20.64 1.94
N ALA A 200 -6.99 20.49 1.82
CA ALA A 200 -6.23 20.99 0.69
C ALA A 200 -6.17 19.95 -0.44
N VAL A 201 -6.15 20.43 -1.69
CA VAL A 201 -6.05 19.57 -2.89
C VAL A 201 -4.74 18.78 -2.90
N ASP A 202 -3.71 19.29 -2.25
CA ASP A 202 -2.39 18.65 -2.09
C ASP A 202 -2.51 17.20 -1.58
N LEU A 203 -3.49 16.90 -0.72
CA LEU A 203 -3.73 15.53 -0.25
C LEU A 203 -4.04 14.58 -1.40
N LEU A 204 -4.92 15.00 -2.29
CA LEU A 204 -5.28 14.20 -3.46
C LEU A 204 -4.11 14.11 -4.44
N GLU A 205 -3.41 15.23 -4.68
CA GLU A 205 -2.25 15.27 -5.56
C GLU A 205 -1.15 14.31 -5.10
N VAL A 206 -0.78 14.36 -3.81
CA VAL A 206 0.22 13.45 -3.23
C VAL A 206 -0.24 12.01 -3.31
N SER A 207 -1.50 11.73 -2.99
CA SER A 207 -2.03 10.38 -3.07
C SER A 207 -1.96 9.80 -4.49
N LEU A 208 -2.32 10.59 -5.51
CA LEU A 208 -2.32 10.16 -6.92
C LEU A 208 -0.93 9.90 -7.50
N ARG A 209 0.13 10.39 -6.86
CA ARG A 209 1.52 10.15 -7.28
C ARG A 209 2.04 8.78 -6.86
N ILE A 210 1.44 8.13 -5.85
CA ILE A 210 1.90 6.86 -5.30
C ILE A 210 1.13 5.71 -5.95
N PRO A 211 1.73 4.96 -6.88
CA PRO A 211 1.04 3.85 -7.55
C PRO A 211 0.63 2.76 -6.54
N PRO A 212 -0.44 1.99 -6.81
CA PRO A 212 -0.95 0.99 -5.87
C PRO A 212 0.01 -0.19 -5.62
N TRP A 213 1.02 -0.37 -6.46
CA TRP A 213 2.07 -1.39 -6.29
C TRP A 213 3.31 -0.90 -5.54
N GLU A 214 3.37 0.39 -5.20
CA GLU A 214 4.41 0.96 -4.34
C GLU A 214 3.97 0.94 -2.86
N PRO A 215 4.92 0.98 -1.92
CA PRO A 215 4.60 1.20 -0.52
C PRO A 215 3.84 2.52 -0.33
N MET A 216 2.87 2.53 0.59
CA MET A 216 2.15 3.76 0.91
C MET A 216 3.10 4.81 1.47
N ARG A 217 2.95 6.06 1.02
CA ARG A 217 3.72 7.19 1.53
C ARG A 217 3.19 7.69 2.86
N SER A 218 4.05 7.82 3.85
CA SER A 218 3.74 8.47 5.13
C SER A 218 3.76 9.98 4.96
N LEU A 219 2.73 10.67 5.45
CA LEU A 219 2.66 12.13 5.45
C LEU A 219 3.47 12.68 6.63
N THR A 220 4.30 13.69 6.36
CA THR A 220 5.06 14.43 7.38
C THR A 220 4.14 15.33 8.21
N ARG A 221 4.62 15.81 9.37
CA ARG A 221 3.84 16.73 10.23
C ARG A 221 3.47 18.04 9.50
N ASP A 222 4.38 18.56 8.70
CA ASP A 222 4.13 19.80 7.94
C ASP A 222 3.11 19.56 6.82
N GLU A 223 3.12 18.39 6.18
CA GLU A 223 2.10 18.00 5.21
C GLU A 223 0.74 17.83 5.86
N LEU A 224 0.65 17.15 7.00
CA LEU A 224 -0.60 16.99 7.75
C LEU A 224 -1.24 18.35 8.07
N ARG A 225 -0.43 19.35 8.47
CA ARG A 225 -0.90 20.72 8.73
C ARG A 225 -1.28 21.43 7.43
N ARG A 226 -0.42 21.41 6.42
CA ARG A 226 -0.66 22.06 5.12
C ARG A 226 -1.89 21.49 4.44
N MET A 227 -2.09 20.17 4.49
CA MET A 227 -3.26 19.48 3.95
C MET A 227 -4.49 19.58 4.86
N ARG A 228 -4.35 20.23 6.01
CA ARG A 228 -5.41 20.43 7.02
C ARG A 228 -5.97 19.12 7.57
N LEU A 229 -5.15 18.08 7.63
CA LEU A 229 -5.45 16.82 8.33
C LEU A 229 -5.20 16.96 9.85
N ASP A 230 -4.38 17.90 10.26
CA ASP A 230 -4.17 18.31 11.64
C ASP A 230 -4.45 19.82 11.76
N THR A 231 -5.46 20.17 12.56
CA THR A 231 -5.92 21.56 12.73
C THR A 231 -5.65 22.09 14.13
N VAL A 232 -4.97 21.31 14.97
CA VAL A 232 -4.65 21.69 16.35
C VAL A 232 -3.15 21.81 16.51
N GLU A 233 -2.69 23.00 16.86
CA GLU A 233 -1.33 23.17 17.36
C GLU A 233 -1.23 22.49 18.73
N THR A 234 -0.67 21.31 18.78
CA THR A 234 -0.25 20.73 20.07
C THR A 234 0.95 21.51 20.58
N ALA A 235 0.86 22.02 21.80
CA ALA A 235 1.87 22.85 22.46
C ALA A 235 3.26 22.17 22.62
N ASP A 236 3.41 20.95 22.18
CA ASP A 236 4.61 20.09 22.36
C ASP A 236 5.71 20.30 21.31
N THR A 237 5.58 21.24 20.40
CA THR A 237 6.60 21.50 19.36
C THR A 237 7.25 22.89 19.47
N ARG A 238 7.31 23.47 20.67
CA ARG A 238 8.29 24.52 20.95
C ARG A 238 9.59 23.90 21.47
N GLN A 239 10.28 23.15 20.63
CA GLN A 239 11.72 23.10 20.74
C GLN A 239 12.22 24.45 20.23
N PRO A 240 12.92 25.23 21.05
CA PRO A 240 13.49 26.52 20.58
C PRO A 240 14.44 26.16 19.45
N ALA A 241 14.14 26.66 18.26
CA ALA A 241 15.08 26.64 17.16
C ALA A 241 16.34 27.35 17.64
N ALA A 242 17.45 26.63 17.67
CA ALA A 242 18.75 27.25 17.81
C ALA A 242 18.84 28.37 16.73
N PRO A 243 19.44 29.52 17.04
CA PRO A 243 19.54 30.62 16.06
C PRO A 243 20.32 30.10 14.87
N VAL A 244 19.64 29.87 13.78
CA VAL A 244 20.24 29.59 12.49
C VAL A 244 20.87 30.90 12.05
N GLY A 245 22.19 30.90 12.03
CA GLY A 245 22.94 31.97 11.40
C GLY A 245 22.41 32.18 9.98
N THR A 246 22.25 33.42 9.60
CA THR A 246 21.85 33.87 8.28
C THR A 246 22.88 33.42 7.23
N ALA A 247 22.71 32.19 6.77
CA ALA A 247 23.26 31.73 5.51
C ALA A 247 22.15 31.95 4.48
N SER A 248 22.38 32.84 3.54
CA SER A 248 21.57 33.03 2.34
C SER A 248 21.26 31.67 1.73
N PRO A 249 20.03 31.41 1.30
CA PRO A 249 19.73 30.16 0.58
C PRO A 249 20.48 30.22 -0.76
N THR A 250 21.64 29.59 -0.81
CA THR A 250 22.16 29.13 -2.07
C THR A 250 21.13 28.11 -2.57
N THR A 251 20.38 28.52 -3.56
CA THR A 251 19.49 27.66 -4.33
C THR A 251 20.33 26.50 -4.85
N ALA A 252 20.40 25.43 -4.06
CA ALA A 252 20.70 24.11 -4.60
C ALA A 252 19.56 23.79 -5.55
N SER A 253 19.76 24.15 -6.81
CA SER A 253 18.89 23.76 -7.90
C SER A 253 18.83 22.25 -7.86
N ALA A 254 17.74 21.71 -7.31
CA ALA A 254 17.42 20.28 -7.46
C ALA A 254 17.43 20.06 -8.96
N ARG A 255 18.50 19.44 -9.44
CA ARG A 255 18.65 19.05 -10.84
C ARG A 255 17.50 18.09 -11.11
N LYS A 256 16.45 18.61 -11.70
CA LYS A 256 15.32 17.84 -12.16
C LYS A 256 15.90 16.83 -13.14
N ILE A 257 16.06 15.58 -12.72
CA ILE A 257 16.48 14.50 -13.62
C ILE A 257 15.30 14.30 -14.55
N SER A 258 15.35 14.95 -15.71
CA SER A 258 14.31 14.80 -16.72
C SER A 258 14.49 13.46 -17.39
N PHE A 259 13.64 12.50 -17.03
CA PHE A 259 13.56 11.25 -17.74
C PHE A 259 13.00 11.50 -19.16
N THR A 260 13.85 11.41 -20.17
CA THR A 260 13.49 11.57 -21.60
C THR A 260 13.38 10.22 -22.33
N GLY A 261 13.30 9.11 -21.59
CA GLY A 261 13.24 7.76 -22.17
C GLY A 261 11.88 7.45 -22.81
N GLU A 262 11.91 6.72 -23.90
CA GLU A 262 10.72 6.11 -24.49
C GLU A 262 10.01 5.21 -23.49
N ARG A 263 8.69 5.26 -23.43
CA ARG A 263 7.86 4.55 -22.44
C ARG A 263 7.79 3.03 -22.64
N GLY A 264 8.75 2.42 -23.33
CA GLY A 264 8.75 1.01 -23.69
C GLY A 264 10.14 0.37 -23.66
N TRP A 265 10.18 -0.94 -23.92
CA TRP A 265 11.41 -1.65 -24.17
C TRP A 265 11.91 -1.31 -25.57
N GLY A 266 13.15 -0.89 -25.67
CA GLY A 266 13.81 -0.53 -26.91
C GLY A 266 15.12 -1.27 -27.11
N ILE A 267 15.60 -1.28 -28.34
CA ILE A 267 16.95 -1.77 -28.64
C ILE A 267 17.96 -0.67 -28.29
N ALA A 268 18.97 -1.06 -27.52
CA ALA A 268 20.14 -0.26 -27.21
C ALA A 268 21.41 -1.02 -27.64
N GLU A 269 22.42 -0.29 -28.06
CA GLU A 269 23.74 -0.88 -28.31
C GLU A 269 24.67 -0.53 -27.16
N ARG A 270 25.25 -1.58 -26.53
CA ARG A 270 26.15 -1.44 -25.39
C ARG A 270 27.42 -2.26 -25.61
N SER A 271 28.55 -1.61 -25.55
CA SER A 271 29.85 -2.26 -25.77
C SER A 271 29.88 -3.09 -27.06
N GLY A 272 29.22 -2.63 -28.13
CA GLY A 272 29.11 -3.32 -29.41
C GLY A 272 28.11 -4.50 -29.43
N ALA A 273 27.34 -4.72 -28.36
CA ALA A 273 26.31 -5.76 -28.30
C ALA A 273 24.92 -5.17 -28.34
N VAL A 274 24.04 -5.80 -29.09
CA VAL A 274 22.59 -5.47 -29.13
C VAL A 274 21.93 -5.91 -27.81
N THR A 275 21.25 -5.00 -27.17
CA THR A 275 20.59 -5.22 -25.87
C THR A 275 19.16 -4.72 -25.96
N LEU A 276 18.21 -5.46 -25.43
CA LEU A 276 16.85 -5.00 -25.23
C LEU A 276 16.76 -4.39 -23.82
N ALA A 277 16.49 -3.09 -23.73
CA ALA A 277 16.56 -2.37 -22.47
C ALA A 277 15.34 -1.50 -22.22
N ARG A 278 15.05 -1.27 -20.95
CA ARG A 278 14.06 -0.30 -20.49
C ARG A 278 14.56 0.39 -19.24
N SER A 279 14.68 1.71 -19.32
CA SER A 279 14.96 2.56 -18.18
C SER A 279 13.65 3.02 -17.51
N HIS A 280 13.68 3.24 -16.21
CA HIS A 280 12.56 3.63 -15.41
C HIS A 280 13.01 4.57 -14.28
N PRO A 281 12.22 5.60 -13.89
CA PRO A 281 12.51 6.34 -12.68
C PRO A 281 12.40 5.42 -11.47
N LEU A 282 13.34 5.53 -10.55
CA LEU A 282 13.28 4.91 -9.24
C LEU A 282 12.60 5.86 -8.29
N THR A 283 11.36 5.51 -7.89
CA THR A 283 10.57 6.32 -6.98
C THR A 283 10.45 5.64 -5.62
N VAL A 284 10.59 6.42 -4.56
CA VAL A 284 10.33 6.01 -3.18
C VAL A 284 9.35 7.00 -2.58
N GLU A 285 8.24 6.52 -2.05
CA GLU A 285 7.16 7.36 -1.52
C GLU A 285 6.70 8.47 -2.51
N GLY A 286 6.78 8.19 -3.83
CA GLY A 286 6.39 9.09 -4.91
C GLY A 286 7.40 10.18 -5.26
N GLU A 287 8.54 10.26 -4.57
CA GLU A 287 9.65 11.13 -4.93
C GLU A 287 10.65 10.36 -5.79
N GLU A 288 11.10 10.98 -6.89
CA GLU A 288 12.13 10.39 -7.74
C GLU A 288 13.48 10.47 -7.05
N VAL A 289 14.00 9.33 -6.61
CA VAL A 289 15.29 9.20 -5.90
C VAL A 289 16.41 8.72 -6.81
N GLY A 290 16.11 8.43 -8.06
CA GLY A 290 17.08 7.96 -9.03
C GLY A 290 16.44 7.34 -10.26
N THR A 291 17.20 6.50 -10.93
CA THR A 291 16.77 5.73 -12.10
C THR A 291 17.27 4.30 -12.02
N PHE A 292 16.56 3.39 -12.63
CA PHE A 292 17.07 2.05 -12.87
C PHE A 292 16.78 1.62 -14.29
N GLU A 293 17.53 0.63 -14.74
CA GLU A 293 17.36 0.01 -16.03
C GLU A 293 17.33 -1.50 -15.87
N VAL A 294 16.43 -2.15 -16.60
CA VAL A 294 16.47 -3.59 -16.81
C VAL A 294 16.84 -3.84 -18.26
N SER A 295 17.83 -4.68 -18.47
CA SER A 295 18.31 -5.02 -19.81
C SER A 295 18.38 -6.53 -20.01
N ILE A 296 18.22 -6.95 -21.27
CA ILE A 296 18.30 -8.33 -21.72
C ILE A 296 19.28 -8.37 -22.87
N ALA A 297 20.36 -9.11 -22.71
CA ALA A 297 21.43 -9.28 -23.69
C ALA A 297 21.64 -10.76 -24.03
N CYS A 298 22.44 -11.05 -25.04
CA CYS A 298 22.82 -12.41 -25.38
C CYS A 298 23.66 -13.05 -24.27
N GLY A 299 23.36 -14.28 -23.90
CA GLY A 299 24.23 -15.11 -23.05
C GLY A 299 25.41 -15.68 -23.77
N ALA A 300 26.32 -16.31 -23.02
CA ALA A 300 27.53 -16.94 -23.58
C ALA A 300 27.22 -18.18 -24.42
N LYS A 301 26.11 -18.85 -24.16
CA LYS A 301 25.69 -20.04 -24.90
C LYS A 301 24.43 -19.77 -25.73
N PRO A 302 24.27 -20.45 -26.88
CA PRO A 302 23.06 -20.38 -27.68
C PRO A 302 21.84 -20.73 -26.82
N GLY A 303 20.77 -19.89 -26.88
CA GLY A 303 19.54 -20.09 -26.12
C GLY A 303 19.55 -19.60 -24.67
N GLU A 304 20.65 -18.99 -24.23
CA GLU A 304 20.76 -18.28 -22.96
C GLU A 304 20.74 -16.76 -23.20
N TYR A 305 20.18 -16.04 -22.24
CA TYR A 305 20.24 -14.59 -22.17
C TYR A 305 20.81 -14.16 -20.83
N VAL A 306 21.34 -12.97 -20.75
CA VAL A 306 21.73 -12.29 -19.52
C VAL A 306 20.69 -11.22 -19.25
N VAL A 307 20.08 -11.27 -18.08
CA VAL A 307 19.26 -10.17 -17.59
C VAL A 307 20.08 -9.40 -16.58
N ALA A 308 20.13 -8.08 -16.74
CA ALA A 308 20.80 -7.18 -15.81
C ALA A 308 19.83 -6.13 -15.27
N TYR A 309 20.10 -5.72 -14.05
CA TYR A 309 19.47 -4.63 -13.34
C TYR A 309 20.56 -3.66 -12.91
N ASP A 310 20.47 -2.42 -13.38
CA ASP A 310 21.40 -1.35 -13.06
C ASP A 310 20.62 -0.19 -12.45
N GLU A 311 20.96 0.24 -11.25
CA GLU A 311 20.33 1.39 -10.62
C GLU A 311 21.31 2.51 -10.28
N LYS A 312 20.86 3.75 -10.39
CA LYS A 312 21.51 4.94 -9.87
C LYS A 312 20.56 5.61 -8.90
N ARG A 313 20.95 5.65 -7.64
CA ARG A 313 20.13 6.21 -6.55
C ARG A 313 20.88 7.31 -5.83
N GLN A 314 20.21 8.37 -5.43
CA GLN A 314 20.81 9.38 -4.56
C GLN A 314 21.36 8.72 -3.29
N ALA A 315 22.61 9.01 -2.97
CA ALA A 315 23.21 8.55 -1.73
C ALA A 315 22.51 9.25 -0.56
N GLY A 316 21.95 8.47 0.37
CA GLY A 316 21.30 9.02 1.56
C GLY A 316 22.31 9.75 2.45
N THR A 317 21.87 10.80 3.13
CA THR A 317 22.69 11.57 4.08
C THR A 317 22.98 10.84 5.40
N GLY A 318 22.51 9.59 5.54
CA GLY A 318 22.72 8.75 6.73
C GLY A 318 24.13 8.20 6.84
N SER A 319 24.62 7.96 8.07
CA SER A 319 25.96 7.47 8.38
C SER A 319 26.25 6.02 7.96
N ALA A 320 25.26 5.22 7.61
CA ALA A 320 25.43 3.85 7.15
C ALA A 320 25.09 3.72 5.65
N PRO A 321 25.97 3.11 4.83
CA PRO A 321 25.69 2.92 3.42
C PRO A 321 24.52 1.94 3.23
N ASP A 322 23.52 2.37 2.46
CA ASP A 322 22.42 1.51 2.02
C ASP A 322 22.86 0.76 0.76
N THR A 323 23.30 -0.47 0.93
CA THR A 323 23.85 -1.31 -0.15
C THR A 323 22.83 -2.31 -0.65
N LEU A 324 22.66 -2.41 -1.96
CA LEU A 324 21.81 -3.41 -2.59
C LEU A 324 22.30 -4.83 -2.23
N ARG A 325 21.40 -5.68 -1.78
CA ARG A 325 21.68 -7.05 -1.33
C ARG A 325 21.02 -8.11 -2.17
N ILE A 326 19.76 -7.88 -2.52
CA ILE A 326 18.94 -8.85 -3.22
C ILE A 326 18.28 -8.14 -4.38
N VAL A 327 18.33 -8.76 -5.55
CA VAL A 327 17.53 -8.40 -6.72
C VAL A 327 16.88 -9.67 -7.25
N GLU A 328 15.58 -9.67 -7.35
CA GLU A 328 14.79 -10.76 -7.91
C GLU A 328 13.92 -10.26 -9.05
N ILE A 329 13.91 -10.98 -10.15
CA ILE A 329 13.02 -10.72 -11.28
C ILE A 329 11.99 -11.84 -11.37
N ARG A 330 10.71 -11.47 -11.44
CA ARG A 330 9.62 -12.42 -11.63
C ARG A 330 8.88 -12.14 -12.93
N VAL A 331 8.70 -13.21 -13.71
CA VAL A 331 7.87 -13.22 -14.94
C VAL A 331 6.83 -14.33 -14.80
N GLY A 332 5.56 -13.97 -14.75
CA GLY A 332 4.49 -14.91 -14.39
C GLY A 332 4.73 -15.55 -13.03
N GLN A 333 4.77 -16.88 -12.97
CA GLN A 333 5.05 -17.64 -11.73
C GLN A 333 6.53 -17.95 -11.50
N LYS A 334 7.42 -17.54 -12.40
CA LYS A 334 8.85 -17.85 -12.29
C LYS A 334 9.60 -16.67 -11.68
N THR A 335 10.28 -16.91 -10.58
CA THR A 335 11.19 -15.97 -9.92
C THR A 335 12.62 -16.35 -10.19
N LEU A 336 13.45 -15.35 -10.49
CA LEU A 336 14.86 -15.48 -10.77
C LEU A 336 15.65 -14.53 -9.87
N PRO A 337 16.53 -15.01 -8.99
CA PRO A 337 17.47 -14.17 -8.27
C PRO A 337 18.59 -13.72 -9.21
N LEU A 338 18.98 -12.45 -9.12
CA LEU A 338 20.16 -11.91 -9.77
C LEU A 338 21.30 -11.78 -8.76
N SER A 339 22.52 -12.06 -9.22
CA SER A 339 23.72 -11.86 -8.42
C SER A 339 24.11 -10.39 -8.42
N VAL A 340 24.17 -9.77 -7.26
CA VAL A 340 24.65 -8.38 -7.11
C VAL A 340 26.15 -8.36 -7.34
N ALA A 341 26.60 -7.60 -8.36
CA ALA A 341 27.98 -7.50 -8.75
C ALA A 341 28.70 -6.33 -8.05
N SER A 342 28.00 -5.18 -7.93
CA SER A 342 28.56 -3.97 -7.31
C SER A 342 27.45 -3.15 -6.67
N SER A 343 27.83 -2.33 -5.70
CA SER A 343 26.98 -1.30 -5.10
C SER A 343 27.90 -0.22 -4.51
N ASP A 344 28.40 0.67 -5.36
CA ASP A 344 29.42 1.65 -5.05
C ASP A 344 28.90 3.08 -5.20
N LEU A 345 29.58 4.05 -4.62
CA LEU A 345 29.32 5.46 -4.87
C LEU A 345 29.98 5.86 -6.20
N ASP A 346 29.33 6.75 -6.93
CA ASP A 346 29.92 7.40 -8.09
C ASP A 346 31.14 8.28 -7.70
N GLU A 347 31.87 8.78 -8.71
CA GLU A 347 33.06 9.60 -8.49
C GLU A 347 32.78 10.87 -7.69
N GLU A 348 31.57 11.45 -7.85
CA GLU A 348 31.13 12.63 -7.13
C GLU A 348 30.55 12.31 -5.74
N ARG A 349 30.42 11.02 -5.40
CA ARG A 349 29.82 10.50 -4.15
C ARG A 349 28.39 10.98 -3.87
N VAL A 350 27.68 11.39 -4.89
CA VAL A 350 26.31 11.87 -4.83
C VAL A 350 25.30 10.76 -5.13
N MET A 351 25.69 9.87 -6.05
CA MET A 351 24.84 8.76 -6.46
C MET A 351 25.47 7.42 -6.08
N ARG A 352 24.64 6.49 -5.66
CA ARG A 352 25.04 5.08 -5.56
C ARG A 352 24.68 4.38 -6.85
N VAL A 353 25.66 3.70 -7.42
CA VAL A 353 25.51 2.87 -8.63
C VAL A 353 25.56 1.42 -8.18
N SER A 354 24.50 0.68 -8.47
CA SER A 354 24.40 -0.74 -8.11
C SER A 354 24.03 -1.54 -9.34
N SER A 355 24.66 -2.71 -9.52
CA SER A 355 24.36 -3.64 -10.60
C SER A 355 24.17 -5.05 -10.10
N ALA A 356 23.22 -5.75 -10.73
CA ALA A 356 22.99 -7.17 -10.53
C ALA A 356 22.68 -7.83 -11.87
N SER A 357 23.08 -9.08 -12.05
CA SER A 357 22.83 -9.81 -13.28
C SER A 357 22.62 -11.31 -13.04
N GLY A 358 21.98 -11.96 -14.01
CA GLY A 358 21.76 -13.40 -13.98
C GLY A 358 21.53 -13.98 -15.37
N ILE A 359 21.89 -15.25 -15.54
CA ILE A 359 21.65 -16.00 -16.78
C ILE A 359 20.24 -16.56 -16.75
N VAL A 360 19.52 -16.37 -17.85
CA VAL A 360 18.13 -16.83 -17.99
C VAL A 360 17.95 -17.66 -19.26
N PRO A 361 17.12 -18.71 -19.22
CA PRO A 361 16.81 -19.47 -20.42
C PRO A 361 15.92 -18.67 -21.37
N ALA A 362 16.06 -18.92 -22.68
CA ALA A 362 15.21 -18.27 -23.71
C ALA A 362 13.71 -18.40 -23.44
N ALA A 363 13.28 -19.48 -22.81
CA ALA A 363 11.86 -19.68 -22.45
C ALA A 363 11.29 -18.58 -21.54
N LEU A 364 12.11 -18.06 -20.60
CA LEU A 364 11.67 -16.97 -19.70
C LEU A 364 11.50 -15.65 -20.47
N VAL A 365 12.44 -15.37 -21.38
CA VAL A 365 12.38 -14.15 -22.20
C VAL A 365 11.22 -14.21 -23.20
N LYS A 366 10.93 -15.39 -23.76
CA LYS A 366 9.74 -15.62 -24.60
C LYS A 366 8.46 -15.40 -23.82
N MET A 367 8.37 -15.88 -22.56
CA MET A 367 7.20 -15.64 -21.71
C MET A 367 6.94 -14.14 -21.50
N LEU A 368 7.98 -13.31 -21.40
CA LEU A 368 7.83 -11.86 -21.27
C LEU A 368 7.28 -11.23 -22.57
N ALA A 369 7.56 -11.82 -23.73
CA ALA A 369 7.05 -11.35 -25.03
C ALA A 369 5.59 -11.78 -25.29
N GLU A 370 5.07 -12.78 -24.56
CA GLU A 370 3.73 -13.30 -24.74
C GLU A 370 2.67 -12.32 -24.23
N THR A 371 1.51 -12.29 -24.88
CA THR A 371 0.39 -11.40 -24.53
C THR A 371 -0.22 -11.68 -23.15
N GLY A 372 -0.04 -12.90 -22.62
CA GLY A 372 -0.51 -13.30 -21.29
C GLY A 372 0.32 -12.73 -20.15
N ASN A 373 1.61 -12.47 -20.38
CA ASN A 373 2.55 -11.93 -19.37
C ASN A 373 2.85 -10.47 -19.69
N ARG A 374 2.01 -9.55 -19.23
CA ARG A 374 2.08 -8.13 -19.56
C ARG A 374 3.17 -7.33 -18.85
N SER A 375 3.85 -7.95 -17.88
CA SER A 375 4.86 -7.28 -17.06
C SER A 375 5.84 -8.27 -16.45
N LEU A 376 7.00 -7.74 -16.08
CA LEU A 376 7.90 -8.36 -15.11
C LEU A 376 7.88 -7.57 -13.79
N THR A 377 8.21 -8.22 -12.70
CA THR A 377 8.33 -7.59 -11.39
C THR A 377 9.79 -7.66 -10.97
N VAL A 378 10.35 -6.53 -10.54
CA VAL A 378 11.68 -6.45 -9.92
C VAL A 378 11.49 -6.20 -8.43
N THR A 379 12.01 -7.09 -7.60
CA THR A 379 12.05 -6.90 -6.14
C THR A 379 13.49 -6.65 -5.74
N THR A 380 13.74 -5.55 -5.05
CA THR A 380 15.06 -5.19 -4.53
C THR A 380 15.02 -5.10 -3.01
N SER A 381 16.12 -5.47 -2.36
CA SER A 381 16.31 -5.30 -0.93
C SER A 381 17.73 -4.81 -0.66
N SER A 382 17.82 -3.80 0.19
CA SER A 382 19.08 -3.19 0.61
C SER A 382 19.29 -3.38 2.12
N THR A 383 20.48 -3.01 2.63
CA THR A 383 20.86 -3.25 4.03
C THR A 383 19.96 -2.56 5.05
N ASN A 384 19.44 -1.37 4.72
CA ASN A 384 18.77 -0.49 5.68
C ASN A 384 17.33 -0.12 5.26
N THR A 385 16.84 -0.67 4.13
CA THR A 385 15.49 -0.37 3.63
C THR A 385 14.61 -1.62 3.53
N THR A 386 13.32 -1.42 3.65
CA THR A 386 12.35 -2.49 3.37
C THR A 386 12.41 -2.89 1.90
N PRO A 387 12.13 -4.17 1.57
CA PRO A 387 12.08 -4.61 0.18
C PRO A 387 11.16 -3.74 -0.67
N THR A 388 11.67 -3.31 -1.82
CA THR A 388 10.91 -2.52 -2.80
C THR A 388 10.55 -3.41 -3.98
N THR A 389 9.30 -3.37 -4.42
CA THR A 389 8.81 -4.14 -5.57
C THR A 389 8.33 -3.17 -6.64
N ILE A 390 8.90 -3.27 -7.83
CA ILE A 390 8.57 -2.43 -8.98
C ILE A 390 8.08 -3.34 -10.11
N ARG A 391 6.98 -2.94 -10.74
CA ARG A 391 6.42 -3.66 -11.87
C ARG A 391 6.70 -2.90 -13.17
N ILE A 392 7.21 -3.61 -14.17
CA ILE A 392 7.64 -3.05 -15.46
C ILE A 392 6.81 -3.72 -16.55
N GLY A 393 6.03 -2.93 -17.28
CA GLY A 393 5.26 -3.42 -18.44
C GLY A 393 6.16 -3.94 -19.55
N ASN A 394 5.64 -4.85 -20.36
CA ASN A 394 6.37 -5.49 -21.47
C ASN A 394 6.17 -4.79 -22.84
N THR A 395 5.59 -3.59 -22.88
CA THR A 395 5.38 -2.84 -24.11
C THR A 395 6.70 -2.69 -24.89
N GLY A 396 6.75 -3.14 -26.14
CA GLY A 396 7.93 -3.12 -26.97
C GLY A 396 8.75 -4.42 -26.97
N VAL A 397 8.59 -5.31 -25.99
CA VAL A 397 9.36 -6.58 -25.93
C VAL A 397 9.08 -7.43 -27.16
N ALA A 398 7.83 -7.74 -27.46
CA ALA A 398 7.46 -8.58 -28.59
C ALA A 398 7.92 -8.02 -29.95
N ALA A 399 7.90 -6.69 -30.13
CA ALA A 399 8.34 -6.02 -31.35
C ALA A 399 9.85 -6.08 -31.55
N ASN A 400 10.64 -6.01 -30.46
CA ASN A 400 12.11 -5.91 -30.52
C ASN A 400 12.83 -7.27 -30.31
N MET A 401 12.12 -8.29 -29.81
CA MET A 401 12.69 -9.64 -29.63
C MET A 401 13.30 -10.27 -30.89
N PRO A 402 12.72 -10.14 -32.11
CA PRO A 402 13.33 -10.71 -33.30
C PRO A 402 14.72 -10.13 -33.59
N GLN A 403 14.93 -8.83 -33.37
CA GLN A 403 16.21 -8.16 -33.58
C GLN A 403 17.26 -8.64 -32.56
N LEU A 404 16.89 -8.73 -31.29
CA LEU A 404 17.76 -9.28 -30.25
C LEU A 404 18.15 -10.74 -30.56
N ALA A 405 17.16 -11.58 -30.93
CA ALA A 405 17.40 -12.98 -31.25
C ALA A 405 18.35 -13.16 -32.47
N ALA A 406 18.18 -12.35 -33.50
CA ALA A 406 19.04 -12.35 -34.68
C ALA A 406 20.50 -11.99 -34.31
N SER A 407 20.68 -10.95 -33.48
CA SER A 407 22.02 -10.56 -33.00
C SER A 407 22.66 -11.67 -32.17
N CYS A 408 21.91 -12.34 -31.29
CA CYS A 408 22.39 -13.46 -30.50
C CYS A 408 22.81 -14.66 -31.37
N ALA A 409 22.09 -14.93 -32.45
CA ALA A 409 22.45 -15.99 -33.41
C ALA A 409 23.75 -15.67 -34.17
N GLN A 410 23.98 -14.40 -34.56
CA GLN A 410 25.22 -13.96 -35.20
C GLN A 410 26.42 -14.07 -34.29
N LEU A 411 26.30 -13.67 -33.02
CA LEU A 411 27.37 -13.81 -32.02
C LEU A 411 27.75 -15.26 -31.80
N ALA A 412 26.81 -16.19 -31.76
CA ALA A 412 27.06 -17.61 -31.62
C ALA A 412 27.85 -18.18 -32.81
N GLN A 413 27.60 -17.73 -34.03
CA GLN A 413 28.32 -18.17 -35.24
C GLN A 413 29.76 -17.65 -35.27
N THR A 414 29.98 -16.39 -34.90
CA THR A 414 31.33 -15.80 -34.84
C THR A 414 32.21 -16.45 -33.79
N THR A 415 31.64 -16.84 -32.65
CA THR A 415 32.38 -17.54 -31.59
C THR A 415 32.78 -18.97 -32.02
N THR A 416 31.92 -19.65 -32.79
CA THR A 416 32.20 -21.00 -33.30
C THR A 416 33.29 -20.97 -34.37
N HIS A 417 33.34 -19.94 -35.25
CA HIS A 417 34.40 -19.79 -36.24
C HIS A 417 35.73 -19.42 -35.63
N ALA A 418 35.78 -18.56 -34.61
CA ALA A 418 37.02 -18.20 -33.94
C ALA A 418 37.63 -19.37 -33.14
N GLY A 419 36.80 -20.34 -32.70
CA GLY A 419 37.27 -21.59 -32.05
C GLY A 419 37.86 -22.60 -33.01
N LEU A 420 37.46 -22.61 -34.28
CA LEU A 420 37.96 -23.52 -35.29
C LEU A 420 39.31 -23.07 -35.91
N VAL A 421 39.59 -21.77 -35.85
CA VAL A 421 40.87 -21.20 -36.39
C VAL A 421 42.04 -21.31 -35.40
N LYS A 422 41.79 -21.71 -34.14
CA LYS A 422 42.84 -21.92 -33.12
C LYS A 422 43.23 -23.39 -32.93
N ALA A 423 42.80 -24.30 -33.77
CA ALA A 423 43.06 -25.74 -33.68
C ALA A 423 43.91 -26.30 -34.83
N ASP A 424 44.63 -25.41 -35.57
CA ASP A 424 45.67 -25.81 -36.55
C ASP A 424 47.06 -25.36 -36.12
#